data_45aba757108346135c5bcdf3989aa017
#
_entry.id   45aba757108346135c5bcdf3989aa017
#
_cell.length_a   1.000
_cell.length_b   1.000
_cell.length_c   1.000
_cell.angle_alpha   90.00
_cell.angle_beta   90.00
_cell.angle_gamma   90.00
#
_symmetry.space_group_name_H-M   'P 1'
#
loop_
_entity.id
_entity.type
_entity.pdbx_description
1 polymer ?
#
loop_
_entity_poly.entity_id
_entity_poly.type
_entity_poly.pdbx_seq_one_letter_code
_entity_poly.pdbx_strand_id
1 'polypeptide(L)'
;MKIKDMFYKEIDRDIKGVIKVGQADDENVYQELDEYVVTSELESYMMKFFQAYINGLENRTDKMGVWISGFFGSGKSHFLKILSYLLDNKQVYDEEGKLHHATSFFTEGVKVQNTDLKKEIQTIADYSNNVDVILFNIDSKSESDSKMNKEAIRDVFMKVFNDYLGYCGSIPFLAEFERKLDADGVYESFKTKFEEINGSSWVDTREDFYFIQDEIIE
;
A
#
# COMPACT_ATOMS: atom_id res chain seq x y z
N MET A 1 37.11 -20.87 12.08
CA MET A 1 35.87 -20.35 11.47
C MET A 1 35.20 -19.47 12.51
N LYS A 2 35.01 -18.19 12.24
CA LYS A 2 34.30 -17.29 13.13
C LYS A 2 32.80 -17.41 12.85
N ILE A 3 31.94 -17.16 13.81
CA ILE A 3 30.48 -17.24 13.63
C ILE A 3 30.02 -16.39 12.44
N LYS A 4 30.61 -15.19 12.25
CA LYS A 4 30.30 -14.32 11.12
C LYS A 4 30.52 -14.95 9.75
N ASP A 5 31.48 -15.91 9.64
CA ASP A 5 31.80 -16.59 8.38
C ASP A 5 30.71 -17.61 7.97
N MET A 6 29.70 -17.83 8.82
CA MET A 6 28.56 -18.72 8.57
C MET A 6 27.37 -17.99 7.93
N PHE A 7 27.40 -16.66 7.88
CA PHE A 7 26.33 -15.85 7.33
C PHE A 7 26.68 -15.32 5.94
N TYR A 8 25.71 -15.27 5.05
CA TYR A 8 25.90 -14.74 3.69
C TYR A 8 26.13 -13.23 3.70
N LYS A 9 25.43 -12.51 4.60
CA LYS A 9 25.57 -11.06 4.78
C LYS A 9 26.33 -10.74 6.07
N GLU A 10 26.91 -9.56 6.15
CA GLU A 10 27.58 -9.09 7.37
C GLU A 10 26.60 -9.03 8.53
N ILE A 11 26.98 -9.62 9.68
CA ILE A 11 26.10 -9.68 10.87
C ILE A 11 26.04 -8.35 11.63
N ASP A 12 27.02 -7.47 11.42
CA ASP A 12 27.15 -6.17 12.08
C ASP A 12 26.44 -5.04 11.27
N ARG A 13 25.77 -5.37 10.16
CA ARG A 13 25.01 -4.39 9.37
C ARG A 13 23.82 -3.85 10.16
N ASP A 14 23.45 -2.62 9.87
CA ASP A 14 22.24 -2.04 10.43
C ASP A 14 20.99 -2.77 9.88
N ILE A 15 20.32 -3.52 10.75
CA ILE A 15 19.04 -4.16 10.44
C ILE A 15 17.96 -3.21 10.89
N LYS A 16 17.41 -2.48 9.94
CA LYS A 16 16.24 -1.63 10.20
C LYS A 16 15.11 -2.54 10.67
N GLY A 17 14.61 -2.31 11.87
CA GLY A 17 13.66 -3.19 12.56
C GLY A 17 12.34 -3.38 11.80
N VAL A 18 11.43 -4.17 12.37
CA VAL A 18 10.13 -4.51 11.76
C VAL A 18 9.38 -3.23 11.37
N ILE A 19 9.29 -2.99 10.08
CA ILE A 19 8.59 -1.85 9.52
C ILE A 19 7.09 -2.13 9.59
N LYS A 20 6.37 -1.24 10.26
CA LYS A 20 4.91 -1.37 10.39
C LYS A 20 4.24 -1.23 9.03
N VAL A 21 3.13 -1.96 8.83
CA VAL A 21 2.23 -1.76 7.70
C VAL A 21 1.84 -0.27 7.62
N GLY A 22 2.06 0.35 6.47
CA GLY A 22 1.81 1.79 6.26
C GLY A 22 3.01 2.72 6.46
N GLN A 23 4.21 2.19 6.80
CA GLN A 23 5.47 2.92 6.73
C GLN A 23 6.31 2.38 5.57
N ALA A 24 6.56 3.19 4.57
CA ALA A 24 7.36 2.85 3.41
C ALA A 24 8.38 3.97 3.13
N ASP A 25 9.51 3.92 3.84
CA ASP A 25 10.70 4.65 3.41
C ASP A 25 11.41 3.78 2.36
N ASP A 26 11.79 4.33 1.22
CA ASP A 26 12.30 3.57 0.07
C ASP A 26 13.55 2.73 0.39
N GLU A 27 14.46 3.23 1.21
CA GLU A 27 15.64 2.47 1.68
C GLU A 27 15.26 1.21 2.47
N ASN A 28 14.20 1.30 3.26
CA ASN A 28 13.70 0.18 4.04
C ASN A 28 13.05 -0.88 3.15
N VAL A 29 12.35 -0.44 2.10
CA VAL A 29 11.69 -1.36 1.15
C VAL A 29 12.74 -2.15 0.37
N TYR A 30 13.84 -1.52 -0.07
CA TYR A 30 14.93 -2.23 -0.73
C TYR A 30 15.48 -3.35 0.15
N GLN A 31 15.81 -3.06 1.41
CA GLN A 31 16.33 -4.05 2.34
C GLN A 31 15.33 -5.18 2.60
N GLU A 32 14.03 -4.87 2.78
CA GLU A 32 12.97 -5.88 2.94
C GLU A 32 12.89 -6.80 1.73
N LEU A 33 12.91 -6.26 0.52
CA LEU A 33 12.88 -7.04 -0.72
C LEU A 33 14.14 -7.90 -0.88
N ASP A 34 15.31 -7.34 -0.61
CA ASP A 34 16.59 -8.03 -0.77
C ASP A 34 16.80 -9.14 0.28
N GLU A 35 16.33 -8.91 1.52
CA GLU A 35 16.53 -9.87 2.61
C GLU A 35 15.38 -10.88 2.76
N TYR A 36 14.25 -10.68 2.06
CA TYR A 36 13.12 -11.61 2.16
C TYR A 36 13.48 -13.01 1.68
N VAL A 37 13.30 -14.00 2.54
CA VAL A 37 13.56 -15.41 2.23
C VAL A 37 12.28 -16.08 1.80
N VAL A 38 12.29 -16.66 0.59
CA VAL A 38 11.15 -17.42 0.06
C VAL A 38 11.41 -18.91 0.28
N THR A 39 10.61 -19.49 1.18
CA THR A 39 10.60 -20.95 1.40
C THR A 39 9.71 -21.63 0.38
N SER A 40 9.85 -22.96 0.21
CA SER A 40 8.98 -23.73 -0.70
C SER A 40 7.50 -23.63 -0.34
N GLU A 41 7.18 -23.47 0.94
CA GLU A 41 5.81 -23.23 1.39
C GLU A 41 5.30 -21.85 0.96
N LEU A 42 6.12 -20.79 1.11
CA LEU A 42 5.81 -19.45 0.65
C LEU A 42 5.68 -19.37 -0.87
N GLU A 43 6.53 -20.08 -1.63
CA GLU A 43 6.35 -20.20 -3.09
C GLU A 43 4.96 -20.75 -3.45
N SER A 44 4.50 -21.78 -2.73
CA SER A 44 3.16 -22.35 -2.95
C SER A 44 2.04 -21.37 -2.63
N TYR A 45 2.18 -20.56 -1.58
CA TYR A 45 1.17 -19.53 -1.24
C TYR A 45 1.18 -18.38 -2.23
N MET A 46 2.36 -17.91 -2.64
CA MET A 46 2.52 -16.88 -3.68
C MET A 46 1.88 -17.35 -5.00
N MET A 47 2.17 -18.59 -5.42
CA MET A 47 1.60 -19.16 -6.64
C MET A 47 0.07 -19.13 -6.60
N LYS A 48 -0.55 -19.62 -5.51
CA LYS A 48 -2.01 -19.62 -5.35
C LYS A 48 -2.59 -18.21 -5.40
N PHE A 49 -1.90 -17.26 -4.75
CA PHE A 49 -2.32 -15.88 -4.73
C PHE A 49 -2.28 -15.26 -6.13
N PHE A 50 -1.15 -15.34 -6.83
CA PHE A 50 -0.99 -14.70 -8.13
C PHE A 50 -1.87 -15.32 -9.20
N GLN A 51 -2.02 -16.66 -9.21
CA GLN A 51 -2.96 -17.32 -10.12
C GLN A 51 -4.40 -16.86 -9.90
N ALA A 52 -4.84 -16.76 -8.64
CA ALA A 52 -6.18 -16.26 -8.34
C ALA A 52 -6.35 -14.80 -8.72
N TYR A 53 -5.33 -13.98 -8.50
CA TYR A 53 -5.33 -12.54 -8.82
C TYR A 53 -5.38 -12.32 -10.34
N ILE A 54 -4.49 -12.94 -11.11
CA ILE A 54 -4.45 -12.84 -12.58
C ILE A 54 -5.76 -13.33 -13.18
N ASN A 55 -6.27 -14.47 -12.70
CA ASN A 55 -7.57 -14.96 -13.14
C ASN A 55 -8.69 -13.95 -12.85
N GLY A 56 -8.62 -13.22 -11.75
CA GLY A 56 -9.57 -12.15 -11.42
C GLY A 56 -9.46 -10.92 -12.32
N LEU A 57 -8.27 -10.62 -12.85
CA LEU A 57 -8.04 -9.54 -13.82
C LEU A 57 -8.58 -9.90 -15.21
N GLU A 58 -8.38 -11.15 -15.63
CA GLU A 58 -8.74 -11.62 -16.97
C GLU A 58 -10.20 -12.05 -17.08
N ASN A 59 -10.81 -12.49 -15.99
CA ASN A 59 -12.14 -13.05 -15.95
C ASN A 59 -13.00 -12.37 -14.89
N ARG A 60 -14.32 -12.32 -15.13
CA ARG A 60 -15.26 -11.87 -14.09
C ARG A 60 -15.27 -12.87 -12.94
N THR A 61 -15.05 -12.39 -11.71
CA THR A 61 -15.08 -13.20 -10.49
C THR A 61 -15.79 -12.46 -9.36
N ASP A 62 -16.47 -13.22 -8.50
CA ASP A 62 -17.04 -12.76 -7.24
C ASP A 62 -16.07 -12.99 -6.05
N LYS A 63 -14.94 -13.64 -6.30
CA LYS A 63 -13.90 -13.95 -5.29
C LYS A 63 -12.90 -12.82 -5.19
N MET A 64 -13.28 -11.77 -4.45
CA MET A 64 -12.47 -10.55 -4.33
C MET A 64 -11.65 -10.46 -3.04
N GLY A 65 -11.85 -11.40 -2.11
CA GLY A 65 -11.19 -11.38 -0.80
C GLY A 65 -10.11 -12.44 -0.67
N VAL A 66 -8.97 -12.06 -0.06
CA VAL A 66 -7.91 -12.99 0.33
C VAL A 66 -7.73 -12.91 1.84
N TRP A 67 -7.69 -14.06 2.51
CA TRP A 67 -7.47 -14.18 3.94
C TRP A 67 -6.10 -14.80 4.23
N ILE A 68 -5.20 -14.03 4.86
CA ILE A 68 -3.89 -14.51 5.31
C ILE A 68 -3.95 -14.75 6.82
N SER A 69 -3.83 -16.01 7.24
CA SER A 69 -3.88 -16.40 8.64
C SER A 69 -2.61 -17.13 9.07
N GLY A 70 -2.36 -17.17 10.38
CA GLY A 70 -1.21 -17.84 10.97
C GLY A 70 -0.99 -17.38 12.40
N PHE A 71 -0.08 -18.03 13.12
CA PHE A 71 0.26 -17.69 14.51
C PHE A 71 0.91 -16.31 14.63
N PHE A 72 0.91 -15.77 15.85
CA PHE A 72 1.64 -14.54 16.15
C PHE A 72 3.12 -14.72 15.81
N GLY A 73 3.73 -13.72 15.16
CA GLY A 73 5.15 -13.78 14.76
C GLY A 73 5.46 -14.64 13.52
N SER A 74 4.45 -15.24 12.86
CA SER A 74 4.67 -16.07 11.65
C SER A 74 4.97 -15.31 10.35
N GLY A 75 5.17 -13.99 10.41
CA GLY A 75 5.51 -13.19 9.23
C GLY A 75 4.34 -12.76 8.34
N LYS A 76 3.07 -12.90 8.77
CA LYS A 76 1.88 -12.55 7.97
C LYS A 76 1.92 -11.13 7.40
N SER A 77 2.21 -10.15 8.24
CA SER A 77 2.27 -8.75 7.82
C SER A 77 3.42 -8.50 6.85
N HIS A 78 4.55 -9.18 7.04
CA HIS A 78 5.67 -9.10 6.12
C HIS A 78 5.33 -9.73 4.77
N PHE A 79 4.70 -10.91 4.76
CA PHE A 79 4.21 -11.55 3.55
C PHE A 79 3.21 -10.65 2.79
N LEU A 80 2.25 -10.03 3.50
CA LEU A 80 1.31 -9.09 2.91
C LEU A 80 2.02 -7.89 2.28
N LYS A 81 3.03 -7.31 2.95
CA LYS A 81 3.84 -6.21 2.41
C LYS A 81 4.58 -6.63 1.14
N ILE A 82 5.23 -7.80 1.14
CA ILE A 82 5.93 -8.31 -0.05
C ILE A 82 4.95 -8.49 -1.22
N LEU A 83 3.76 -9.05 -0.98
CA LEU A 83 2.73 -9.16 -2.02
C LEU A 83 2.33 -7.77 -2.54
N SER A 84 2.16 -6.79 -1.66
CA SER A 84 1.80 -5.42 -2.05
C SER A 84 2.88 -4.77 -2.93
N TYR A 85 4.16 -4.94 -2.59
CA TYR A 85 5.26 -4.43 -3.40
C TYR A 85 5.37 -5.09 -4.78
N LEU A 86 5.05 -6.39 -4.86
CA LEU A 86 5.03 -7.11 -6.14
C LEU A 86 3.85 -6.67 -7.02
N LEU A 87 2.66 -6.44 -6.44
CA LEU A 87 1.48 -5.98 -7.19
C LEU A 87 1.68 -4.57 -7.78
N ASP A 88 2.31 -3.68 -7.01
CA ASP A 88 2.66 -2.31 -7.42
C ASP A 88 3.92 -2.29 -8.32
N ASN A 89 4.64 -3.40 -8.39
CA ASN A 89 5.99 -3.48 -8.96
C ASN A 89 6.88 -2.32 -8.48
N LYS A 90 6.86 -2.10 -7.17
CA LYS A 90 7.43 -0.91 -6.52
C LYS A 90 8.86 -0.66 -6.95
N GLN A 91 9.14 0.57 -7.32
CA GLN A 91 10.48 1.03 -7.66
C GLN A 91 11.23 1.41 -6.38
N VAL A 92 12.45 0.92 -6.23
CA VAL A 92 13.33 1.19 -5.09
C VAL A 92 14.76 1.44 -5.56
N TYR A 93 15.53 2.18 -4.78
CA TYR A 93 16.92 2.46 -5.08
C TYR A 93 17.82 1.73 -4.09
N ASP A 94 18.92 1.17 -4.58
CA ASP A 94 20.00 0.63 -3.73
C ASP A 94 20.89 1.77 -3.16
N GLU A 95 21.86 1.41 -2.33
CA GLU A 95 22.80 2.34 -1.71
C GLU A 95 23.67 3.10 -2.74
N GLU A 96 23.80 2.57 -3.95
CA GLU A 96 24.55 3.18 -5.06
C GLU A 96 23.66 4.09 -5.92
N GLY A 97 22.38 4.18 -5.61
CA GLY A 97 21.38 4.95 -6.35
C GLY A 97 20.88 4.27 -7.63
N LYS A 98 21.10 2.97 -7.77
CA LYS A 98 20.58 2.20 -8.90
C LYS A 98 19.14 1.78 -8.66
N LEU A 99 18.30 2.00 -9.67
CA LEU A 99 16.88 1.65 -9.66
C LEU A 99 16.69 0.13 -9.80
N HIS A 100 15.84 -0.42 -8.94
CA HIS A 100 15.36 -1.79 -8.98
C HIS A 100 13.82 -1.82 -8.94
N HIS A 101 13.24 -2.83 -9.55
CA HIS A 101 11.82 -3.13 -9.47
C HIS A 101 11.58 -4.29 -8.49
N ALA A 102 10.52 -4.23 -7.68
CA ALA A 102 10.23 -5.25 -6.68
C ALA A 102 10.19 -6.68 -7.28
N THR A 103 9.63 -6.81 -8.49
CA THR A 103 9.54 -8.11 -9.17
C THR A 103 10.90 -8.67 -9.55
N SER A 104 11.91 -7.83 -9.84
CA SER A 104 13.26 -8.29 -10.23
C SER A 104 13.94 -9.08 -9.12
N PHE A 105 13.71 -8.77 -7.85
CA PHE A 105 14.24 -9.51 -6.70
C PHE A 105 13.77 -10.97 -6.65
N PHE A 106 12.64 -11.28 -7.28
CA PHE A 106 12.00 -12.61 -7.25
C PHE A 106 12.10 -13.33 -8.58
N THR A 107 12.19 -12.63 -9.69
CA THR A 107 12.31 -13.23 -11.03
C THR A 107 13.75 -13.48 -11.43
N GLU A 108 14.68 -12.64 -10.97
CA GLU A 108 16.11 -12.78 -11.22
C GLU A 108 16.79 -13.58 -10.08
N GLY A 109 17.88 -14.25 -10.38
CA GLY A 109 18.66 -14.99 -9.37
C GLY A 109 17.96 -16.24 -8.82
N VAL A 110 18.27 -16.57 -7.54
CA VAL A 110 17.94 -17.87 -6.91
C VAL A 110 16.87 -17.78 -5.83
N LYS A 111 16.34 -16.60 -5.53
CA LYS A 111 15.38 -16.39 -4.43
C LYS A 111 14.09 -17.20 -4.61
N VAL A 112 13.55 -17.25 -5.80
CA VAL A 112 12.46 -18.12 -6.22
C VAL A 112 13.04 -19.17 -7.16
N GLN A 113 12.75 -20.44 -6.89
CA GLN A 113 13.23 -21.54 -7.71
C GLN A 113 12.16 -22.06 -8.68
N ASN A 114 10.91 -21.87 -8.35
CA ASN A 114 9.78 -22.26 -9.16
C ASN A 114 9.66 -21.34 -10.39
N THR A 115 9.92 -21.91 -11.57
CA THR A 115 9.89 -21.18 -12.85
C THR A 115 8.51 -20.66 -13.23
N ASP A 116 7.45 -21.37 -12.83
CA ASP A 116 6.09 -20.94 -13.12
C ASP A 116 5.70 -19.77 -12.22
N LEU A 117 6.13 -19.77 -10.95
CA LEU A 117 5.96 -18.61 -10.07
C LEU A 117 6.68 -17.37 -10.62
N LYS A 118 7.90 -17.52 -11.16
CA LYS A 118 8.60 -16.40 -11.82
C LYS A 118 7.81 -15.81 -12.98
N LYS A 119 7.16 -16.66 -13.78
CA LYS A 119 6.30 -16.20 -14.88
C LYS A 119 5.07 -15.44 -14.38
N GLU A 120 4.40 -15.96 -13.34
CA GLU A 120 3.26 -15.27 -12.74
C GLU A 120 3.65 -13.89 -12.18
N ILE A 121 4.80 -13.80 -11.50
CA ILE A 121 5.33 -12.52 -10.99
C ILE A 121 5.63 -11.57 -12.16
N GLN A 122 6.20 -12.06 -13.26
CA GLN A 122 6.45 -11.23 -14.43
C GLN A 122 5.14 -10.75 -15.06
N THR A 123 4.12 -11.61 -15.15
CA THR A 123 2.79 -11.24 -15.64
C THR A 123 2.18 -10.13 -14.76
N ILE A 124 2.32 -10.20 -13.44
CA ILE A 124 1.88 -9.13 -12.53
C ILE A 124 2.60 -7.81 -12.84
N ALA A 125 3.91 -7.84 -13.11
CA ALA A 125 4.65 -6.63 -13.47
C ALA A 125 4.07 -5.94 -14.72
N ASP A 126 3.57 -6.72 -15.68
CA ASP A 126 2.95 -6.17 -16.91
C ASP A 126 1.61 -5.46 -16.63
N TYR A 127 0.90 -5.87 -15.57
CA TYR A 127 -0.35 -5.24 -15.13
C TYR A 127 -0.16 -4.09 -14.15
N SER A 128 1.03 -3.92 -13.54
CA SER A 128 1.27 -3.01 -12.41
C SER A 128 0.90 -1.55 -12.69
N ASN A 129 1.05 -1.08 -13.92
CA ASN A 129 0.67 0.29 -14.33
C ASN A 129 -0.84 0.60 -14.21
N ASN A 130 -1.68 -0.42 -14.02
CA ASN A 130 -3.13 -0.29 -13.89
C ASN A 130 -3.62 -0.73 -12.50
N VAL A 131 -2.72 -0.84 -11.55
CA VAL A 131 -3.01 -1.32 -10.18
C VAL A 131 -2.54 -0.31 -9.18
N ASP A 132 -3.46 0.13 -8.32
CA ASP A 132 -3.16 0.95 -7.16
C ASP A 132 -3.17 0.07 -5.90
N VAL A 133 -2.13 0.18 -5.09
CA VAL A 133 -2.00 -0.59 -3.86
C VAL A 133 -2.14 0.31 -2.64
N ILE A 134 -3.19 0.11 -1.86
CA ILE A 134 -3.45 0.84 -0.62
C ILE A 134 -3.22 -0.09 0.56
N LEU A 135 -2.11 0.11 1.27
CA LEU A 135 -1.72 -0.67 2.43
C LEU A 135 -1.91 0.13 3.72
N PHE A 136 -2.76 -0.35 4.62
CA PHE A 136 -3.05 0.34 5.88
C PHE A 136 -3.33 -0.63 7.03
N ASN A 137 -3.21 -0.12 8.26
CA ASN A 137 -3.60 -0.84 9.47
C ASN A 137 -4.96 -0.33 9.95
N ILE A 138 -5.93 -1.23 10.08
CA ILE A 138 -7.29 -0.89 10.46
C ILE A 138 -7.38 -0.29 11.87
N ASP A 139 -6.57 -0.79 12.83
CA ASP A 139 -6.54 -0.30 14.20
C ASP A 139 -6.03 1.14 14.32
N SER A 140 -5.10 1.53 13.43
CA SER A 140 -4.51 2.86 13.44
C SER A 140 -5.39 3.92 12.74
N LYS A 141 -6.36 3.48 11.96
CA LYS A 141 -7.26 4.35 11.19
C LYS A 141 -8.68 4.42 11.77
N SER A 142 -9.02 3.52 12.73
CA SER A 142 -10.32 3.55 13.41
C SER A 142 -10.32 4.58 14.54
N GLU A 143 -11.34 5.40 14.60
CA GLU A 143 -11.62 6.27 15.77
C GLU A 143 -12.06 5.41 16.96
N SER A 144 -11.70 5.86 18.18
CA SER A 144 -11.90 5.08 19.41
C SER A 144 -13.35 4.67 19.67
N ASP A 145 -14.32 5.45 19.19
CA ASP A 145 -15.74 5.19 19.39
C ASP A 145 -16.35 4.24 18.36
N SER A 146 -15.68 3.97 17.25
CA SER A 146 -16.19 3.13 16.16
C SER A 146 -16.02 1.64 16.39
N LYS A 147 -15.27 1.21 17.39
CA LYS A 147 -14.94 -0.22 17.65
C LYS A 147 -16.14 -1.13 17.92
N MET A 148 -17.32 -0.57 18.21
CA MET A 148 -18.56 -1.33 18.46
C MET A 148 -19.56 -1.31 17.29
N ASN A 149 -19.27 -0.58 16.20
CA ASN A 149 -20.19 -0.45 15.08
C ASN A 149 -19.84 -1.45 13.97
N LYS A 150 -20.83 -2.18 13.45
CA LYS A 150 -20.66 -3.08 12.29
C LYS A 150 -20.19 -2.35 11.03
N GLU A 151 -20.42 -1.07 10.93
CA GLU A 151 -20.06 -0.22 9.81
C GLU A 151 -18.64 0.34 9.92
N ALA A 152 -17.99 0.22 11.10
CA ALA A 152 -16.65 0.77 11.36
C ALA A 152 -15.58 0.33 10.34
N ILE A 153 -15.64 -0.92 9.92
CA ILE A 153 -14.71 -1.43 8.90
C ILE A 153 -14.93 -0.72 7.57
N ARG A 154 -16.21 -0.59 7.15
CA ARG A 154 -16.56 0.14 5.91
C ARG A 154 -16.07 1.59 5.99
N ASP A 155 -16.29 2.24 7.11
CA ASP A 155 -15.96 3.65 7.29
C ASP A 155 -14.46 3.87 7.25
N VAL A 156 -13.66 2.96 7.83
CA VAL A 156 -12.19 2.98 7.71
C VAL A 156 -11.74 2.81 6.26
N PHE A 157 -12.34 1.86 5.51
CA PHE A 157 -12.04 1.69 4.09
C PHE A 157 -12.37 2.95 3.29
N MET A 158 -13.54 3.55 3.51
CA MET A 158 -13.95 4.78 2.82
C MET A 158 -13.03 5.96 3.15
N LYS A 159 -12.65 6.10 4.43
CA LYS A 159 -11.69 7.11 4.87
C LYS A 159 -10.36 6.98 4.12
N VAL A 160 -9.75 5.79 4.18
CA VAL A 160 -8.46 5.54 3.54
C VAL A 160 -8.54 5.72 2.01
N PHE A 161 -9.62 5.29 1.39
CA PHE A 161 -9.83 5.45 -0.04
C PHE A 161 -9.98 6.92 -0.44
N ASN A 162 -10.73 7.72 0.34
CA ASN A 162 -10.84 9.15 0.11
C ASN A 162 -9.50 9.85 0.27
N ASP A 163 -8.74 9.55 1.36
CA ASP A 163 -7.40 10.09 1.60
C ASP A 163 -6.46 9.78 0.41
N TYR A 164 -6.51 8.54 -0.09
CA TYR A 164 -5.71 8.11 -1.24
C TYR A 164 -6.03 8.90 -2.50
N LEU A 165 -7.31 9.18 -2.75
CA LEU A 165 -7.75 9.99 -3.89
C LEU A 165 -7.54 11.50 -3.69
N GLY A 166 -7.03 11.93 -2.53
CA GLY A 166 -6.80 13.34 -2.22
C GLY A 166 -8.01 14.09 -1.67
N TYR A 167 -9.11 13.38 -1.39
CA TYR A 167 -10.32 13.93 -0.76
C TYR A 167 -10.25 13.84 0.77
N CYS A 168 -11.15 14.54 1.46
CA CYS A 168 -11.23 14.56 2.92
C CYS A 168 -11.72 13.20 3.47
N GLY A 169 -10.80 12.36 3.98
CA GLY A 169 -11.18 11.07 4.54
C GLY A 169 -11.86 11.16 5.90
N SER A 170 -11.53 12.19 6.69
CA SER A 170 -12.07 12.37 8.06
C SER A 170 -13.53 12.80 8.10
N ILE A 171 -14.01 13.52 7.08
CA ILE A 171 -15.36 14.06 7.02
C ILE A 171 -16.07 13.57 5.75
N PRO A 172 -16.92 12.51 5.83
CA PRO A 172 -17.48 11.85 4.65
C PRO A 172 -18.26 12.74 3.70
N PHE A 173 -19.02 13.71 4.23
CA PHE A 173 -19.80 14.61 3.38
C PHE A 173 -18.90 15.60 2.62
N LEU A 174 -17.76 16.01 3.19
CA LEU A 174 -16.77 16.82 2.46
C LEU A 174 -16.13 16.02 1.32
N ALA A 175 -15.78 14.77 1.56
CA ALA A 175 -15.28 13.92 0.48
C ALA A 175 -16.30 13.76 -0.66
N GLU A 176 -17.60 13.70 -0.34
CA GLU A 176 -18.68 13.66 -1.36
C GLU A 176 -18.79 14.99 -2.12
N PHE A 177 -18.69 16.09 -1.41
CA PHE A 177 -18.67 17.44 -1.99
C PHE A 177 -17.46 17.61 -2.92
N GLU A 178 -16.25 17.27 -2.46
CA GLU A 178 -15.01 17.34 -3.25
C GLU A 178 -15.09 16.48 -4.52
N ARG A 179 -15.56 15.23 -4.40
CA ARG A 179 -15.77 14.36 -5.57
C ARG A 179 -16.75 14.93 -6.57
N LYS A 180 -17.80 15.62 -6.09
CA LYS A 180 -18.76 16.27 -6.97
C LYS A 180 -18.12 17.44 -7.72
N LEU A 181 -17.35 18.29 -7.03
CA LEU A 181 -16.61 19.38 -7.66
C LEU A 181 -15.59 18.86 -8.70
N ASP A 182 -14.95 17.75 -8.39
CA ASP A 182 -13.98 17.12 -9.29
C ASP A 182 -14.67 16.53 -10.53
N ALA A 183 -15.80 15.83 -10.34
CA ALA A 183 -16.61 15.32 -11.43
C ALA A 183 -17.15 16.44 -12.35
N ASP A 184 -17.47 17.60 -11.79
CA ASP A 184 -17.90 18.79 -12.52
C ASP A 184 -16.70 19.55 -13.14
N GLY A 185 -15.45 19.13 -12.88
CA GLY A 185 -14.23 19.75 -13.41
C GLY A 185 -13.88 21.11 -12.79
N VAL A 186 -14.45 21.44 -11.63
CA VAL A 186 -14.27 22.76 -10.96
C VAL A 186 -13.49 22.68 -9.64
N TYR A 187 -13.03 21.51 -9.22
CA TYR A 187 -12.38 21.33 -7.92
C TYR A 187 -11.10 22.15 -7.77
N GLU A 188 -10.24 22.20 -8.80
CA GLU A 188 -9.03 23.01 -8.75
C GLU A 188 -9.34 24.52 -8.70
N SER A 189 -10.35 24.98 -9.44
CA SER A 189 -10.81 26.36 -9.39
C SER A 189 -11.38 26.72 -8.03
N PHE A 190 -12.11 25.81 -7.40
CA PHE A 190 -12.60 25.97 -6.04
C PHE A 190 -11.45 26.12 -5.04
N LYS A 191 -10.45 25.23 -5.08
CA LYS A 191 -9.29 25.29 -4.18
C LYS A 191 -8.56 26.64 -4.30
N THR A 192 -8.33 27.09 -5.52
CA THR A 192 -7.68 28.38 -5.79
C THR A 192 -8.49 29.53 -5.22
N LYS A 193 -9.79 29.52 -5.46
CA LYS A 193 -10.69 30.59 -4.98
C LYS A 193 -10.79 30.62 -3.47
N PHE A 194 -10.89 29.45 -2.84
CA PHE A 194 -10.90 29.32 -1.39
C PHE A 194 -9.61 29.89 -0.78
N GLU A 195 -8.44 29.57 -1.35
CA GLU A 195 -7.16 30.09 -0.86
C GLU A 195 -7.05 31.62 -1.00
N GLU A 196 -7.60 32.20 -2.07
CA GLU A 196 -7.68 33.65 -2.22
C GLU A 196 -8.51 34.34 -1.13
N ILE A 197 -9.59 33.71 -0.67
CA ILE A 197 -10.52 34.25 0.34
C ILE A 197 -10.01 33.98 1.76
N ASN A 198 -9.68 32.72 2.05
CA ASN A 198 -9.30 32.26 3.38
C ASN A 198 -7.83 32.59 3.74
N GLY A 199 -6.93 32.67 2.74
CA GLY A 199 -5.50 32.88 2.93
C GLY A 199 -4.71 31.62 3.27
N SER A 200 -5.36 30.45 3.32
CA SER A 200 -4.75 29.12 3.52
C SER A 200 -5.35 28.12 2.55
N SER A 201 -4.59 27.05 2.24
CA SER A 201 -5.07 26.07 1.27
C SER A 201 -6.31 25.32 1.80
N TRP A 202 -7.20 24.93 0.89
CA TRP A 202 -8.36 24.08 1.22
C TRP A 202 -7.92 22.78 1.90
N VAL A 203 -6.91 22.11 1.39
CA VAL A 203 -6.44 20.81 1.90
C VAL A 203 -5.98 20.89 3.34
N ASP A 204 -5.32 22.00 3.72
CA ASP A 204 -4.82 22.18 5.09
C ASP A 204 -5.89 22.58 6.10
N THR A 205 -7.00 23.18 5.62
CA THR A 205 -8.03 23.78 6.50
C THR A 205 -9.36 23.05 6.47
N ARG A 206 -9.60 22.16 5.50
CA ARG A 206 -10.90 21.50 5.30
C ARG A 206 -11.40 20.67 6.49
N GLU A 207 -10.49 20.19 7.35
CA GLU A 207 -10.89 19.45 8.57
C GLU A 207 -11.53 20.39 9.62
N ASP A 208 -11.23 21.69 9.54
CA ASP A 208 -11.84 22.74 10.35
C ASP A 208 -13.14 23.29 9.75
N PHE A 209 -13.76 22.53 8.83
CA PHE A 209 -14.95 22.94 8.03
C PHE A 209 -15.99 23.71 8.81
N TYR A 210 -16.33 23.30 10.01
CA TYR A 210 -17.35 23.95 10.82
C TYR A 210 -17.00 25.37 11.24
N PHE A 211 -15.71 25.76 11.16
CA PHE A 211 -15.24 27.10 11.50
C PHE A 211 -15.05 27.99 10.26
N ILE A 212 -14.91 27.36 9.08
CA ILE A 212 -14.61 28.05 7.81
C ILE A 212 -15.76 27.96 6.79
N GLN A 213 -16.93 27.48 7.20
CA GLN A 213 -18.04 27.26 6.26
C GLN A 213 -18.52 28.54 5.57
N ASP A 214 -18.35 29.71 6.20
CA ASP A 214 -18.78 30.97 5.64
C ASP A 214 -17.94 31.36 4.42
N GLU A 215 -16.61 31.10 4.44
CA GLU A 215 -15.68 31.32 3.32
C GLU A 215 -15.92 30.36 2.14
N ILE A 216 -16.64 29.27 2.35
CA ILE A 216 -17.00 28.32 1.29
C ILE A 216 -18.26 28.78 0.55
N ILE A 217 -19.12 29.56 1.21
CA ILE A 217 -20.38 30.04 0.66
C ILE A 217 -20.18 31.29 -0.21
N GLU A 218 -19.13 32.06 0.04
CA GLU A 218 -18.72 33.21 -0.80
C GLU A 218 -18.11 32.75 -2.14
#